data_20457c67b1a2354af162adf0d576686e
#
_entry.id   20457c67b1a2354af162adf0d576686e
#
_cell.length_a   1.000
_cell.length_b   1.000
_cell.length_c   1.000
_cell.angle_alpha   90.00
_cell.angle_beta   90.00
_cell.angle_gamma   90.00
#
_symmetry.space_group_name_H-M   'P 1'
#
loop_
_entity.id
_entity.type
_entity.pdbx_description
1 polymer ?
#
loop_
_entity_poly.entity_id
_entity_poly.type
_entity_poly.pdbx_seq_one_letter_code
_entity_poly.pdbx_strand_id
1 'polypeptide(L)'
;TTGGQPVPNAKRIQYDLIAQACGYPSTFAYDEIKSFSRDLEYILSLPGPVFVTMKVFPEIENLPIGQRVRWQTRTLEENLRDLQAELGLSQRAPHGRNMRVVKA
;
A
#
# COMPACT_ATOMS: atom_id res chain seq x y z
N THR A 1 5.91 -8.81 6.49
CA THR A 1 5.81 -9.04 7.94
C THR A 1 6.57 -7.97 8.67
N THR A 2 5.88 -7.13 9.40
CA THR A 2 6.48 -6.11 10.24
C THR A 2 7.19 -6.79 11.42
N GLY A 3 8.53 -6.73 11.47
CA GLY A 3 9.33 -7.22 12.59
C GLY A 3 9.44 -8.75 12.74
N GLY A 4 9.03 -9.52 11.76
CA GLY A 4 9.16 -10.99 11.79
C GLY A 4 8.32 -11.70 12.86
N GLN A 5 7.32 -11.02 13.38
CA GLN A 5 6.43 -11.58 14.39
C GLN A 5 5.52 -12.68 13.80
N PRO A 6 5.36 -13.82 14.50
CA PRO A 6 4.46 -14.87 14.02
C PRO A 6 3.01 -14.40 14.07
N VAL A 7 2.29 -14.61 12.98
CA VAL A 7 0.85 -14.39 12.95
C VAL A 7 0.16 -15.59 13.58
N PRO A 8 -0.69 -15.42 14.60
CA PRO A 8 -1.43 -16.51 15.18
C PRO A 8 -2.22 -17.26 14.10
N ASN A 9 -2.13 -18.59 14.10
CA ASN A 9 -2.86 -19.47 13.18
C ASN A 9 -2.59 -19.22 11.68
N ALA A 10 -1.45 -18.65 11.32
CA ALA A 10 -1.11 -18.22 9.95
C ALA A 10 -1.29 -19.31 8.87
N LYS A 11 -1.10 -20.59 9.23
CA LYS A 11 -1.25 -21.71 8.30
C LYS A 11 -2.71 -22.11 8.01
N ARG A 12 -3.66 -21.65 8.83
CA ARG A 12 -5.07 -22.04 8.76
C ARG A 12 -6.01 -20.91 8.42
N ILE A 13 -5.56 -19.66 8.52
CA ILE A 13 -6.40 -18.50 8.23
C ILE A 13 -6.74 -18.48 6.74
N GLN A 14 -8.04 -18.40 6.46
CA GLN A 14 -8.58 -18.22 5.11
C GLN A 14 -9.11 -16.80 4.99
N TYR A 15 -8.26 -15.89 4.55
CA TYR A 15 -8.58 -14.46 4.48
C TYR A 15 -9.69 -14.15 3.45
N ASP A 16 -9.76 -14.93 2.38
CA ASP A 16 -10.83 -14.88 1.38
C ASP A 16 -12.20 -15.17 1.99
N LEU A 17 -12.31 -16.18 2.85
CA LEU A 17 -13.55 -16.48 3.55
C LEU A 17 -13.92 -15.43 4.60
N ILE A 18 -12.93 -14.83 5.26
CA ILE A 18 -13.18 -13.71 6.17
C ILE A 18 -13.73 -12.52 5.39
N ALA A 19 -13.14 -12.17 4.25
CA ALA A 19 -13.63 -11.10 3.39
C ALA A 19 -15.05 -11.39 2.89
N GLN A 20 -15.34 -12.63 2.48
CA GLN A 20 -16.68 -13.05 2.09
C GLN A 20 -17.69 -12.86 3.23
N ALA A 21 -17.34 -13.25 4.45
CA ALA A 21 -18.17 -13.04 5.62
C ALA A 21 -18.38 -11.55 5.96
N CYS A 22 -17.43 -10.69 5.60
CA CYS A 22 -17.53 -9.23 5.69
C CYS A 22 -18.36 -8.60 4.56
N GLY A 23 -18.89 -9.38 3.63
CA GLY A 23 -19.78 -8.90 2.57
C GLY A 23 -19.10 -8.55 1.24
N TYR A 24 -17.83 -8.97 1.02
CA TYR A 24 -17.23 -8.85 -0.31
C TYR A 24 -17.95 -9.78 -1.30
N PRO A 25 -18.47 -9.27 -2.42
CA PRO A 25 -19.24 -10.07 -3.38
C PRO A 25 -18.39 -11.06 -4.15
N SER A 26 -17.09 -10.79 -4.30
CA SER A 26 -16.14 -11.64 -5.03
C SER A 26 -14.85 -11.77 -4.25
N THR A 27 -14.47 -13.02 -3.92
CA THR A 27 -13.25 -13.32 -3.17
C THR A 27 -12.50 -14.46 -3.84
N PHE A 28 -11.17 -14.36 -3.89
CA PHE A 28 -10.28 -15.33 -4.52
C PHE A 28 -9.08 -15.61 -3.63
N ALA A 29 -8.56 -16.84 -3.72
CA ALA A 29 -7.33 -17.24 -3.04
C ALA A 29 -6.41 -17.96 -4.03
N TYR A 30 -5.15 -17.52 -4.10
CA TYR A 30 -4.14 -18.09 -4.97
C TYR A 30 -2.86 -18.41 -4.19
N ASP A 31 -2.23 -19.50 -4.56
CA ASP A 31 -0.89 -19.94 -4.11
C ASP A 31 0.10 -20.03 -5.27
N GLU A 32 -0.38 -19.95 -6.52
CA GLU A 32 0.42 -19.94 -7.72
C GLU A 32 0.22 -18.69 -8.55
N ILE A 33 1.32 -18.03 -8.93
CA ILE A 33 1.30 -16.83 -9.76
C ILE A 33 0.71 -17.09 -11.17
N LYS A 34 0.90 -18.29 -11.71
CA LYS A 34 0.36 -18.66 -13.04
C LYS A 34 -1.15 -18.70 -13.05
N SER A 35 -1.76 -19.28 -12.01
CA SER A 35 -3.21 -19.34 -11.86
C SER A 35 -3.79 -17.94 -11.69
N PHE A 36 -3.17 -17.12 -10.86
CA PHE A 36 -3.56 -15.73 -10.70
C PHE A 36 -3.46 -14.93 -12.01
N SER A 37 -2.33 -15.04 -12.72
CA SER A 37 -2.15 -14.35 -14.01
C SER A 37 -3.20 -14.73 -15.06
N ARG A 38 -3.55 -16.01 -15.12
CA ARG A 38 -4.59 -16.50 -16.04
C ARG A 38 -5.95 -15.87 -15.75
N ASP A 39 -6.29 -15.74 -14.48
CA ASP A 39 -7.62 -15.30 -14.06
C ASP A 39 -7.69 -13.77 -13.87
N LEU A 40 -6.57 -13.04 -14.01
CA LEU A 40 -6.46 -11.62 -13.72
C LEU A 40 -7.45 -10.75 -14.51
N GLU A 41 -7.59 -10.99 -15.82
CA GLU A 41 -8.53 -10.25 -16.66
C GLU A 41 -9.98 -10.43 -16.19
N TYR A 42 -10.34 -11.65 -15.84
CA TYR A 42 -11.65 -11.95 -15.29
C TYR A 42 -11.86 -11.21 -13.96
N ILE A 43 -10.90 -11.27 -13.04
CA ILE A 43 -10.97 -10.59 -11.75
C ILE A 43 -11.19 -9.08 -11.92
N LEU A 44 -10.45 -8.46 -12.84
CA LEU A 44 -10.55 -7.02 -13.13
C LEU A 44 -11.86 -6.63 -13.81
N SER A 45 -12.55 -7.57 -14.46
CA SER A 45 -13.85 -7.32 -15.11
C SER A 45 -15.04 -7.38 -14.13
N LEU A 46 -14.83 -7.92 -12.93
CA LEU A 46 -15.90 -8.05 -11.95
C LEU A 46 -16.28 -6.71 -11.32
N PRO A 47 -17.57 -6.51 -10.98
CA PRO A 47 -17.97 -5.35 -10.22
C PRO A 47 -17.36 -5.42 -8.81
N GLY A 48 -16.72 -4.31 -8.39
CA GLY A 48 -16.10 -4.24 -7.05
C GLY A 48 -17.11 -4.13 -5.90
N PRO A 49 -16.59 -4.31 -4.67
CA PRO A 49 -15.20 -4.61 -4.33
C PRO A 49 -14.84 -6.09 -4.52
N VAL A 50 -13.64 -6.35 -5.02
CA VAL A 50 -13.07 -7.69 -5.15
C VAL A 50 -11.93 -7.87 -4.16
N PHE A 51 -11.89 -9.01 -3.49
CA PHE A 51 -10.82 -9.35 -2.55
C PHE A 51 -10.00 -10.52 -3.07
N VAL A 52 -8.68 -10.34 -3.15
CA VAL A 52 -7.75 -11.38 -3.60
C VAL A 52 -6.71 -11.66 -2.53
N THR A 53 -6.59 -12.90 -2.13
CA THR A 53 -5.53 -13.38 -1.23
C THR A 53 -4.46 -14.09 -2.02
N MET A 54 -3.19 -13.69 -1.84
CA MET A 54 -2.03 -14.38 -2.39
C MET A 54 -1.23 -15.01 -1.26
N LYS A 55 -1.02 -16.33 -1.32
CA LYS A 55 -0.08 -17.02 -0.42
C LYS A 55 1.32 -16.93 -0.99
N VAL A 56 2.23 -16.36 -0.21
CA VAL A 56 3.62 -16.18 -0.60
C VAL A 56 4.55 -16.89 0.37
N PHE A 57 5.73 -17.27 -0.09
CA PHE A 57 6.76 -17.77 0.80
C PHE A 57 7.31 -16.60 1.64
N PRO A 58 7.49 -16.81 2.97
CA PRO A 58 8.09 -15.79 3.81
C PRO A 58 9.59 -15.73 3.54
N GLU A 59 10.03 -14.80 2.72
CA GLU A 59 11.44 -14.52 2.46
C GLU A 59 11.79 -13.12 3.00
N ILE A 60 12.99 -13.02 3.57
CA ILE A 60 13.56 -11.74 3.99
C ILE A 60 14.55 -11.32 2.92
N GLU A 61 14.06 -10.65 1.88
CA GLU A 61 14.92 -10.15 0.80
C GLU A 61 15.59 -8.82 1.16
N ASN A 62 15.11 -8.15 2.18
CA ASN A 62 15.61 -6.84 2.55
C ASN A 62 16.87 -6.91 3.41
N LEU A 63 17.90 -6.19 3.00
CA LEU A 63 19.04 -5.91 3.87
C LEU A 63 18.60 -5.23 5.18
N PRO A 64 19.35 -5.41 6.29
CA PRO A 64 19.11 -4.66 7.52
C PRO A 64 18.99 -3.16 7.28
N ILE A 65 18.21 -2.46 8.08
CA ILE A 65 17.82 -1.05 7.87
C ILE A 65 19.02 -0.14 7.57
N GLY A 66 20.16 -0.35 8.23
CA GLY A 66 21.37 0.45 8.00
C GLY A 66 22.17 0.11 6.72
N GLN A 67 21.85 -1.00 6.06
CA GLN A 67 22.58 -1.51 4.89
C GLN A 67 21.76 -1.42 3.59
N ARG A 68 20.53 -0.91 3.66
CA ARG A 68 19.66 -0.79 2.49
C ARG A 68 20.15 0.29 1.55
N VAL A 69 20.32 -0.04 0.28
CA VAL A 69 20.59 0.96 -0.76
C VAL A 69 19.31 1.78 -0.96
N ARG A 70 19.42 3.09 -0.74
CA ARG A 70 18.32 4.02 -1.07
C ARG A 70 18.27 4.19 -2.59
N TRP A 71 17.36 3.51 -3.23
CA TRP A 71 17.08 3.68 -4.66
C TRP A 71 16.12 4.85 -4.95
N GLN A 72 15.53 5.43 -3.93
CA GLN A 72 14.81 6.70 -4.04
C GLN A 72 15.82 7.84 -4.16
N THR A 73 15.97 8.38 -5.37
CA THR A 73 16.85 9.50 -5.67
C THR A 73 16.17 10.85 -5.45
N ARG A 74 14.86 10.87 -5.26
CA ARG A 74 14.05 12.08 -5.11
C ARG A 74 13.67 12.32 -3.66
N THR A 75 13.66 13.55 -3.24
CA THR A 75 13.20 13.97 -1.92
C THR A 75 11.66 13.94 -1.84
N LEU A 76 11.12 13.87 -0.62
CA LEU A 76 9.67 13.98 -0.40
C LEU A 76 9.13 15.31 -0.94
N GLU A 77 9.90 16.39 -0.79
CA GLU A 77 9.51 17.73 -1.25
C GLU A 77 9.37 17.79 -2.77
N GLU A 78 10.31 17.19 -3.51
CA GLU A 78 10.23 17.09 -4.97
C GLU A 78 9.01 16.27 -5.41
N ASN A 79 8.74 15.14 -4.77
CA ASN A 79 7.59 14.32 -5.09
C ASN A 79 6.26 15.03 -4.80
N LEU A 80 6.16 15.76 -3.69
CA LEU A 80 4.98 16.54 -3.36
C LEU A 80 4.76 17.70 -4.36
N ARG A 81 5.86 18.35 -4.79
CA ARG A 81 5.79 19.45 -5.77
C ARG A 81 5.27 18.97 -7.11
N ASP A 82 5.75 17.81 -7.57
CA ASP A 82 5.29 17.21 -8.83
C ASP A 82 3.83 16.79 -8.73
N LEU A 83 3.42 16.16 -7.63
CA LEU A 83 2.04 15.78 -7.41
C LEU A 83 1.11 17.01 -7.40
N GLN A 84 1.53 18.09 -6.74
CA GLN A 84 0.76 19.35 -6.75
C GLN A 84 0.64 19.92 -8.15
N ALA A 85 1.70 19.85 -8.97
CA ALA A 85 1.66 20.31 -10.35
C ALA A 85 0.72 19.45 -11.21
N GLU A 86 0.77 18.13 -11.07
CA GLU A 86 -0.12 17.20 -11.79
C GLU A 86 -1.59 17.39 -11.41
N LEU A 87 -1.87 17.70 -10.16
CA LEU A 87 -3.23 17.97 -9.67
C LEU A 87 -3.70 19.41 -9.98
N GLY A 88 -2.88 20.24 -10.66
CA GLY A 88 -3.21 21.63 -10.94
C GLY A 88 -3.34 22.49 -9.68
N LEU A 89 -2.79 22.06 -8.55
CA LEU A 89 -2.78 22.82 -7.31
C LEU A 89 -1.69 23.88 -7.38
N SER A 90 -2.09 25.11 -7.69
CA SER A 90 -1.21 26.27 -7.59
C SER A 90 -0.65 26.39 -6.18
N GLN A 91 0.66 26.62 -6.04
CA GLN A 91 1.28 26.90 -4.75
C GLN A 91 0.55 28.08 -4.12
N ARG A 92 -0.29 27.84 -3.12
CA ARG A 92 -0.75 28.88 -2.23
C ARG A 92 0.49 29.39 -1.52
N ALA A 93 0.83 30.63 -1.77
CA ALA A 93 1.87 31.33 -1.01
C ALA A 93 1.65 31.07 0.49
N PRO A 94 2.70 30.80 1.26
CA PRO A 94 2.54 30.60 2.70
C PRO A 94 1.85 31.83 3.24
N HIS A 95 0.69 31.63 3.86
CA HIS A 95 -0.01 32.68 4.58
C HIS A 95 0.97 33.16 5.65
N GLY A 96 1.54 34.34 5.42
CA GLY A 96 2.36 35.03 6.40
C GLY A 96 1.54 35.18 7.67
N ARG A 97 1.81 34.35 8.67
CA ARG A 97 1.37 34.63 10.03
C ARG A 97 2.12 35.90 10.45
N ASN A 98 1.43 37.02 10.32
CA ASN A 98 1.82 38.21 11.05
C ASN A 98 1.77 37.85 12.55
N MET A 99 2.91 37.41 13.09
CA MET A 99 3.12 37.40 14.53
C MET A 99 3.22 38.86 14.94
N ARG A 100 2.12 39.41 15.42
CA ARG A 100 2.19 40.63 16.26
C ARG A 100 2.95 40.25 17.53
N VAL A 101 4.20 40.62 17.62
CA VAL A 101 4.95 40.64 18.87
C VAL A 101 4.31 41.72 19.72
N VAL A 102 3.50 41.32 20.69
CA VAL A 102 3.05 42.22 21.74
C VAL A 102 4.24 42.41 22.66
N LYS A 103 4.92 43.55 22.54
CA LYS A 103 5.87 44.01 23.57
C LYS A 103 5.09 44.28 24.84
N ALA A 104 5.42 43.51 25.85
CA ALA A 104 5.01 43.83 27.22
C ALA A 104 5.74 45.06 27.71
#